data_7a9c37d49a0bd3d1ab1c444b0f100897
#
_entry.id   7a9c37d49a0bd3d1ab1c444b0f100897
#
_cell.length_a   1.000
_cell.length_b   1.000
_cell.length_c   1.000
_cell.angle_alpha   90.00
_cell.angle_beta   90.00
_cell.angle_gamma   90.00
#
_symmetry.space_group_name_H-M   'P 1'
#
loop_
_entity.id
_entity.type
_entity.pdbx_description
1 polymer ?
#
loop_
_entity_poly.entity_id
_entity_poly.type
_entity_poly.pdbx_seq_one_letter_code
_entity_poly.pdbx_strand_id
1 'polypeptide(L)'
;MDFPLEEMYGEKFVKGIEWIQSSTCEKFGRDYQKRVASLKEGEFLLYIADSLDSFDSSAGRKRVEKSIKTDKDIEGTYGMEKAKYFSSSFFSHLCDIMQGKDATLICISQVRDNINAGLFGEKHRRVGGKALDFYTHQVCWLAVREKLKKTVKKQERVFGVRVKARFKRNKTAKPFRDAEFDILFDYGIDNIGSIIKFLNKDEDCISELEKEPEKLASIIEKLEEDWQIIENTVKPKRRERF
;
A
#
# COMPACT_ATOMS: atom_id res chain seq x y z
N MET A 1 11.35 12.71 -12.59
CA MET A 1 9.93 13.09 -12.60
C MET A 1 9.78 14.02 -11.42
N ASP A 2 9.65 15.31 -11.70
CA ASP A 2 9.63 16.33 -10.66
C ASP A 2 8.18 16.61 -10.31
N PHE A 3 7.67 15.86 -9.33
CA PHE A 3 6.37 16.18 -8.74
C PHE A 3 6.56 17.37 -7.80
N PRO A 4 5.62 18.31 -7.76
CA PRO A 4 5.66 19.44 -6.84
C PRO A 4 5.30 18.97 -5.41
N LEU A 5 6.11 18.09 -4.83
CA LEU A 5 5.85 17.44 -3.57
C LEU A 5 5.76 18.43 -2.40
N GLU A 6 6.56 19.50 -2.45
CA GLU A 6 6.53 20.54 -1.43
C GLU A 6 5.22 21.33 -1.44
N GLU A 7 4.65 21.58 -2.63
CA GLU A 7 3.35 22.23 -2.79
C GLU A 7 2.21 21.31 -2.32
N MET A 8 2.34 20.00 -2.56
CA MET A 8 1.29 19.01 -2.22
C MET A 8 1.27 18.64 -0.73
N TYR A 9 2.44 18.48 -0.12
CA TYR A 9 2.56 17.90 1.22
C TYR A 9 3.24 18.80 2.24
N GLY A 10 3.74 19.94 1.81
CA GLY A 10 4.45 20.90 2.64
C GLY A 10 5.94 20.59 2.81
N GLU A 11 6.74 21.64 2.93
CA GLU A 11 8.20 21.57 2.99
C GLU A 11 8.71 20.72 4.17
N LYS A 12 8.06 20.84 5.35
CA LYS A 12 8.44 20.09 6.55
C LYS A 12 8.33 18.58 6.35
N PHE A 13 7.26 18.13 5.67
CA PHE A 13 7.05 16.71 5.39
C PHE A 13 8.08 16.20 4.40
N VAL A 14 8.32 16.92 3.31
CA VAL A 14 9.25 16.51 2.25
C VAL A 14 10.69 16.46 2.76
N LYS A 15 11.11 17.42 3.61
CA LYS A 15 12.43 17.39 4.25
C LYS A 15 12.64 16.24 5.24
N GLY A 16 11.55 15.69 5.78
CA GLY A 16 11.58 14.52 6.66
C GLY A 16 11.78 13.19 5.92
N ILE A 17 11.75 13.19 4.58
CA ILE A 17 11.84 11.98 3.76
C ILE A 17 13.19 11.93 3.04
N GLU A 18 13.90 10.83 3.19
CA GLU A 18 15.07 10.54 2.37
C GLU A 18 14.63 9.86 1.07
N TRP A 19 14.88 10.54 -0.04
CA TRP A 19 14.53 10.06 -1.39
C TRP A 19 15.64 9.20 -1.97
N ILE A 20 15.33 7.94 -2.29
CA ILE A 20 16.31 6.98 -2.79
C ILE A 20 15.89 6.52 -4.19
N GLN A 21 16.75 6.75 -5.15
CA GLN A 21 16.52 6.26 -6.51
C GLN A 21 17.19 4.91 -6.73
N SER A 22 16.39 3.87 -6.85
CA SER A 22 16.84 2.53 -7.18
C SER A 22 16.26 2.06 -8.50
N SER A 23 17.11 1.62 -9.40
CA SER A 23 16.72 1.17 -10.73
C SER A 23 16.63 -0.36 -10.87
N THR A 24 17.21 -1.09 -9.91
CA THR A 24 17.18 -2.55 -9.90
C THR A 24 16.74 -3.09 -8.55
N CYS A 25 16.09 -4.25 -8.57
CA CYS A 25 15.65 -4.92 -7.36
C CYS A 25 16.81 -5.29 -6.43
N GLU A 26 18.00 -5.59 -6.98
CA GLU A 26 19.18 -5.91 -6.18
C GLU A 26 19.76 -4.66 -5.49
N LYS A 27 19.72 -3.49 -6.16
CA LYS A 27 20.16 -2.23 -5.54
C LYS A 27 19.21 -1.84 -4.40
N PHE A 28 17.91 -1.89 -4.66
CA PHE A 28 16.87 -1.67 -3.66
C PHE A 28 17.07 -2.59 -2.45
N GLY A 29 17.21 -3.90 -2.68
CA GLY A 29 17.34 -4.86 -1.58
C GLY A 29 18.58 -4.65 -0.73
N ARG A 30 19.74 -4.35 -1.35
CA ARG A 30 20.96 -4.04 -0.62
C ARG A 30 20.85 -2.76 0.22
N ASP A 31 20.21 -1.72 -0.32
CA ASP A 31 20.03 -0.46 0.41
C ASP A 31 19.15 -0.69 1.64
N TYR A 32 18.01 -1.34 1.46
CA TYR A 32 17.12 -1.67 2.56
C TYR A 32 17.81 -2.50 3.65
N GLN A 33 18.51 -3.58 3.26
CA GLN A 33 19.19 -4.45 4.20
C GLN A 33 20.27 -3.72 5.00
N LYS A 34 21.04 -2.84 4.34
CA LYS A 34 22.06 -2.02 5.03
C LYS A 34 21.43 -1.09 6.06
N ARG A 35 20.30 -0.46 5.73
CA ARG A 35 19.60 0.45 6.64
C ARG A 35 19.04 -0.29 7.85
N VAL A 36 18.39 -1.43 7.63
CA VAL A 36 17.91 -2.25 8.75
C VAL A 36 19.05 -2.72 9.64
N ALA A 37 20.17 -3.18 9.05
CA ALA A 37 21.32 -3.63 9.82
C ALA A 37 21.96 -2.51 10.66
N SER A 38 21.91 -1.26 10.19
CA SER A 38 22.48 -0.10 10.88
C SER A 38 21.58 0.48 11.96
N LEU A 39 20.31 0.05 12.09
CA LEU A 39 19.40 0.56 13.11
C LEU A 39 19.91 0.25 14.51
N LYS A 40 19.93 1.27 15.35
CA LYS A 40 20.24 1.18 16.77
C LYS A 40 18.97 0.91 17.58
N GLU A 41 19.16 0.57 18.83
CA GLU A 41 18.04 0.43 19.77
C GLU A 41 17.27 1.75 19.91
N GLY A 42 15.95 1.69 19.82
CA GLY A 42 15.07 2.88 19.86
C GLY A 42 14.93 3.64 18.54
N GLU A 43 15.65 3.26 17.47
CA GLU A 43 15.45 3.81 16.14
C GLU A 43 14.39 3.00 15.35
N PHE A 44 13.55 3.70 14.60
CA PHE A 44 12.53 3.12 13.73
C PHE A 44 12.81 3.43 12.27
N LEU A 45 12.64 2.45 11.41
CA LEU A 45 12.73 2.61 9.96
C LEU A 45 11.38 2.32 9.29
N LEU A 46 10.79 3.32 8.64
CA LEU A 46 9.74 3.13 7.65
C LEU A 46 10.33 3.27 6.25
N TYR A 47 10.34 2.18 5.49
CA TYR A 47 10.85 2.17 4.12
C TYR A 47 9.71 1.88 3.15
N ILE A 48 9.52 2.75 2.15
CA ILE A 48 8.46 2.63 1.16
C ILE A 48 9.08 2.41 -0.21
N ALA A 49 8.72 1.30 -0.86
CA ALA A 49 9.10 0.98 -2.24
C ALA A 49 7.93 1.27 -3.19
N ASP A 50 7.97 2.42 -3.86
CA ASP A 50 6.98 2.83 -4.85
C ASP A 50 7.62 2.88 -6.25
N SER A 51 7.39 1.89 -7.06
CA SER A 51 6.70 0.61 -6.86
C SER A 51 7.63 -0.56 -7.19
N LEU A 52 7.32 -1.75 -6.70
CA LEU A 52 8.07 -2.95 -7.08
C LEU A 52 8.04 -3.23 -8.58
N ASP A 53 7.03 -2.72 -9.27
CA ASP A 53 6.85 -2.89 -10.71
C ASP A 53 7.89 -2.11 -11.52
N SER A 54 8.38 -0.99 -11.01
CA SER A 54 9.37 -0.13 -11.68
C SER A 54 10.80 -0.68 -11.65
N PHE A 55 11.09 -1.62 -10.74
CA PHE A 55 12.41 -2.22 -10.70
C PHE A 55 12.62 -3.23 -11.83
N ASP A 56 13.79 -3.18 -12.42
CA ASP A 56 14.30 -4.25 -13.28
C ASP A 56 15.27 -5.15 -12.49
N SER A 57 15.73 -6.26 -13.11
CA SER A 57 16.88 -7.01 -12.60
C SER A 57 18.18 -6.43 -13.15
N SER A 58 19.26 -6.59 -12.42
CA SER A 58 20.59 -6.18 -12.92
C SER A 58 20.98 -6.93 -14.21
N ALA A 59 20.56 -8.17 -14.37
CA ALA A 59 20.75 -8.94 -15.60
C ALA A 59 19.86 -8.41 -16.74
N GLY A 60 18.61 -8.04 -16.45
CA GLY A 60 17.69 -7.43 -17.43
C GLY A 60 18.28 -6.14 -18.00
N ARG A 61 18.76 -5.25 -17.13
CA ARG A 61 19.40 -4.00 -17.56
C ARG A 61 20.62 -4.21 -18.44
N LYS A 62 21.50 -5.16 -18.09
CA LYS A 62 22.67 -5.49 -18.92
C LYS A 62 22.26 -5.98 -20.31
N ARG A 63 21.15 -6.74 -20.43
CA ARG A 63 20.63 -7.16 -21.74
C ARG A 63 20.14 -5.97 -22.55
N VAL A 64 19.38 -5.05 -21.94
CA VAL A 64 18.92 -3.81 -22.60
C VAL A 64 20.12 -3.01 -23.10
N GLU A 65 21.12 -2.76 -22.26
CA GLU A 65 22.33 -2.03 -22.61
C GLU A 65 23.11 -2.73 -23.76
N LYS A 66 23.18 -4.05 -23.75
CA LYS A 66 23.80 -4.82 -24.84
C LYS A 66 23.01 -4.71 -26.14
N SER A 67 21.67 -4.79 -26.09
CA SER A 67 20.80 -4.64 -27.24
C SER A 67 20.99 -3.25 -27.90
N ILE A 68 21.00 -2.20 -27.11
CA ILE A 68 21.23 -0.83 -27.60
C ILE A 68 22.61 -0.70 -28.30
N LYS A 69 23.66 -1.32 -27.73
CA LYS A 69 25.01 -1.27 -28.31
C LYS A 69 25.18 -2.10 -29.59
N THR A 70 24.42 -3.16 -29.71
CA THR A 70 24.58 -4.12 -30.83
C THR A 70 23.48 -4.02 -31.88
N ASP A 71 22.48 -3.16 -31.66
CA ASP A 71 21.28 -3.02 -32.51
C ASP A 71 20.57 -4.36 -32.78
N LYS A 72 20.55 -5.22 -31.75
CA LYS A 72 19.89 -6.53 -31.80
C LYS A 72 18.75 -6.61 -30.81
N ASP A 73 17.74 -7.39 -31.16
CA ASP A 73 16.61 -7.65 -30.27
C ASP A 73 17.04 -8.28 -28.95
N ILE A 74 16.27 -7.98 -27.90
CA ILE A 74 16.53 -8.52 -26.58
C ILE A 74 16.02 -9.97 -26.54
N GLU A 75 16.94 -10.92 -26.40
CA GLU A 75 16.62 -12.33 -26.18
C GLU A 75 16.48 -12.63 -24.67
N GLY A 76 15.46 -13.39 -24.29
CA GLY A 76 15.33 -13.92 -22.92
C GLY A 76 13.94 -13.81 -22.30
N THR A 77 13.76 -14.45 -21.15
CA THR A 77 12.52 -14.50 -20.39
C THR A 77 12.34 -13.24 -19.53
N TYR A 78 11.46 -12.35 -19.96
CA TYR A 78 11.16 -11.12 -19.26
C TYR A 78 10.56 -11.37 -17.87
N GLY A 79 11.14 -10.75 -16.83
CA GLY A 79 10.56 -10.67 -15.49
C GLY A 79 10.82 -11.86 -14.56
N MET A 80 11.30 -13.00 -15.05
CA MET A 80 11.59 -14.18 -14.23
C MET A 80 12.72 -13.94 -13.20
N GLU A 81 13.73 -13.18 -13.59
CA GLU A 81 14.89 -12.90 -12.73
C GLU A 81 14.53 -12.02 -11.54
N LYS A 82 13.68 -11.00 -11.75
CA LYS A 82 13.15 -10.18 -10.67
C LYS A 82 12.33 -11.01 -9.68
N ALA A 83 11.44 -11.85 -10.17
CA ALA A 83 10.65 -12.75 -9.35
C ALA A 83 11.54 -13.74 -8.57
N LYS A 84 12.58 -14.28 -9.21
CA LYS A 84 13.56 -15.16 -8.58
C LYS A 84 14.34 -14.43 -7.48
N TYR A 85 14.81 -13.23 -7.75
CA TYR A 85 15.52 -12.43 -6.75
C TYR A 85 14.66 -12.19 -5.49
N PHE A 86 13.43 -11.74 -5.66
CA PHE A 86 12.54 -11.53 -4.53
C PHE A 86 12.22 -12.81 -3.76
N SER A 87 11.97 -13.91 -4.46
CA SER A 87 11.56 -15.18 -3.83
C SER A 87 12.70 -15.92 -3.13
N SER A 88 13.88 -16.01 -3.76
CA SER A 88 14.97 -16.86 -3.27
C SER A 88 16.08 -16.12 -2.54
N SER A 89 16.17 -14.80 -2.69
CA SER A 89 17.27 -14.04 -2.10
C SER A 89 16.78 -12.95 -1.15
N PHE A 90 15.90 -12.06 -1.61
CA PHE A 90 15.53 -10.90 -0.81
C PHE A 90 14.67 -11.27 0.40
N PHE A 91 13.48 -11.84 0.16
CA PHE A 91 12.54 -12.12 1.25
C PHE A 91 12.99 -13.23 2.20
N SER A 92 13.74 -14.21 1.72
CA SER A 92 14.27 -15.28 2.60
C SER A 92 15.26 -14.74 3.63
N HIS A 93 16.12 -13.79 3.26
CA HIS A 93 17.05 -13.16 4.19
C HIS A 93 16.44 -12.02 5.02
N LEU A 94 15.30 -11.48 4.54
CA LEU A 94 14.68 -10.33 5.18
C LEU A 94 14.22 -10.63 6.61
N CYS A 95 13.66 -11.82 6.83
CA CYS A 95 13.18 -12.23 8.15
C CYS A 95 14.32 -12.23 9.19
N ASP A 96 15.49 -12.72 8.82
CA ASP A 96 16.65 -12.78 9.72
C ASP A 96 17.17 -11.38 10.03
N ILE A 97 17.27 -10.52 9.03
CA ILE A 97 17.81 -9.15 9.18
C ILE A 97 16.88 -8.26 9.99
N MET A 98 15.57 -8.45 9.86
CA MET A 98 14.55 -7.68 10.60
C MET A 98 14.34 -8.16 12.03
N GLN A 99 14.86 -9.32 12.41
CA GLN A 99 14.66 -9.87 13.74
C GLN A 99 15.20 -8.92 14.82
N GLY A 100 14.35 -8.52 15.76
CA GLY A 100 14.71 -7.59 16.82
C GLY A 100 14.94 -6.15 16.39
N LYS A 101 14.58 -5.79 15.15
CA LYS A 101 14.69 -4.42 14.63
C LYS A 101 13.30 -3.81 14.46
N ASP A 102 13.16 -2.54 14.80
CA ASP A 102 11.94 -1.77 14.58
C ASP A 102 11.94 -1.20 13.16
N ALA A 103 11.59 -2.07 12.20
CA ALA A 103 11.61 -1.73 10.79
C ALA A 103 10.33 -2.19 10.09
N THR A 104 9.75 -1.31 9.29
CA THR A 104 8.59 -1.60 8.44
C THR A 104 8.93 -1.36 6.98
N LEU A 105 8.65 -2.36 6.13
CA LEU A 105 8.75 -2.26 4.68
C LEU A 105 7.36 -2.25 4.05
N ILE A 106 7.02 -1.16 3.38
CA ILE A 106 5.82 -1.05 2.56
C ILE A 106 6.21 -1.21 1.10
N CYS A 107 5.64 -2.21 0.43
CA CYS A 107 5.84 -2.46 -0.99
C CYS A 107 4.56 -2.13 -1.76
N ILE A 108 4.61 -1.12 -2.62
CA ILE A 108 3.52 -0.80 -3.54
C ILE A 108 3.70 -1.64 -4.80
N SER A 109 2.63 -2.26 -5.27
CA SER A 109 2.63 -3.06 -6.51
C SER A 109 1.31 -2.88 -7.25
N GLN A 110 1.39 -2.80 -8.57
CA GLN A 110 0.22 -2.66 -9.42
C GLN A 110 -0.53 -3.99 -9.55
N VAL A 111 -1.85 -3.89 -9.54
CA VAL A 111 -2.73 -5.01 -9.85
C VAL A 111 -3.01 -4.98 -11.35
N ARG A 112 -2.87 -6.13 -12.00
CA ARG A 112 -3.14 -6.31 -13.43
C ARG A 112 -4.22 -7.36 -13.62
N ASP A 113 -5.01 -7.20 -14.68
CA ASP A 113 -5.98 -8.21 -15.06
C ASP A 113 -5.29 -9.51 -15.48
N ASN A 114 -5.85 -10.62 -15.05
CA ASN A 114 -5.40 -11.95 -15.43
C ASN A 114 -6.23 -12.42 -16.64
N ILE A 115 -5.77 -12.07 -17.84
CA ILE A 115 -6.47 -12.38 -19.10
C ILE A 115 -6.72 -13.88 -19.27
N ASN A 116 -5.87 -14.71 -18.67
CA ASN A 116 -5.97 -16.17 -18.74
C ASN A 116 -6.75 -16.78 -17.55
N ALA A 117 -7.41 -15.97 -16.74
CA ALA A 117 -8.25 -16.48 -15.67
C ALA A 117 -9.52 -17.10 -16.28
N GLY A 118 -9.67 -18.41 -16.16
CA GLY A 118 -10.95 -19.07 -16.46
C GLY A 118 -12.08 -18.55 -15.56
N LEU A 119 -13.29 -19.02 -15.79
CA LEU A 119 -14.52 -18.58 -15.07
C LEU A 119 -14.38 -18.56 -13.53
N PHE A 120 -13.57 -19.45 -12.97
CA PHE A 120 -13.35 -19.59 -11.52
C PHE A 120 -11.95 -19.13 -11.07
N GLY A 121 -11.11 -18.60 -11.97
CA GLY A 121 -9.75 -18.13 -11.66
C GLY A 121 -9.73 -16.74 -11.05
N GLU A 122 -8.63 -16.40 -10.40
CA GLU A 122 -8.41 -15.02 -9.91
C GLU A 122 -8.31 -14.04 -11.09
N LYS A 123 -9.27 -13.13 -11.18
CA LYS A 123 -9.36 -12.14 -12.27
C LYS A 123 -8.23 -11.12 -12.24
N HIS A 124 -7.59 -10.94 -11.11
CA HIS A 124 -6.53 -9.95 -10.92
C HIS A 124 -5.29 -10.63 -10.35
N ARG A 125 -4.14 -10.23 -10.84
CA ARG A 125 -2.84 -10.66 -10.34
C ARG A 125 -1.95 -9.44 -10.11
N ARG A 126 -1.00 -9.55 -9.20
CA ARG A 126 0.08 -8.59 -9.02
C ARG A 126 1.38 -9.11 -9.60
N VAL A 127 2.30 -8.20 -9.88
CA VAL A 127 3.68 -8.53 -10.27
C VAL A 127 4.47 -8.96 -9.02
N GLY A 128 5.43 -9.89 -9.18
CA GLY A 128 6.31 -10.33 -8.08
C GLY A 128 6.06 -11.75 -7.57
N GLY A 129 5.04 -12.44 -8.09
CA GLY A 129 4.81 -13.86 -7.84
C GLY A 129 4.32 -14.22 -6.44
N LYS A 130 4.20 -15.52 -6.15
CA LYS A 130 3.66 -16.07 -4.90
C LYS A 130 4.54 -15.80 -3.67
N ALA A 131 5.82 -15.47 -3.84
CA ALA A 131 6.72 -15.21 -2.73
C ALA A 131 6.25 -14.01 -1.87
N LEU A 132 5.80 -12.93 -2.52
CA LEU A 132 5.23 -11.79 -1.81
C LEU A 132 4.05 -12.19 -0.93
N ASP A 133 3.20 -13.10 -1.40
CA ASP A 133 2.08 -13.59 -0.60
C ASP A 133 2.53 -14.38 0.63
N PHE A 134 3.64 -15.09 0.52
CA PHE A 134 4.15 -15.90 1.62
C PHE A 134 4.79 -15.05 2.73
N TYR A 135 5.64 -14.11 2.35
CA TYR A 135 6.46 -13.36 3.31
C TYR A 135 5.73 -12.16 3.92
N THR A 136 4.81 -11.51 3.20
CA THR A 136 4.10 -10.33 3.72
C THR A 136 3.25 -10.68 4.95
N HIS A 137 3.27 -9.78 5.94
CA HIS A 137 2.39 -9.83 7.10
C HIS A 137 0.99 -9.37 6.73
N GLN A 138 0.89 -8.31 5.94
CA GLN A 138 -0.36 -7.74 5.50
C GLN A 138 -0.35 -7.53 3.98
N VAL A 139 -1.49 -7.80 3.33
CA VAL A 139 -1.72 -7.51 1.92
C VAL A 139 -3.05 -6.78 1.80
N CYS A 140 -2.95 -5.48 1.52
CA CYS A 140 -4.10 -4.61 1.30
C CYS A 140 -4.26 -4.34 -0.20
N TRP A 141 -5.44 -4.60 -0.72
CA TRP A 141 -5.83 -4.26 -2.09
C TRP A 141 -6.69 -3.02 -2.09
N LEU A 142 -6.34 -2.05 -2.93
CA LEU A 142 -7.08 -0.82 -3.12
C LEU A 142 -7.78 -0.85 -4.48
N ALA A 143 -9.05 -0.47 -4.50
CA ALA A 143 -9.83 -0.37 -5.73
C ALA A 143 -10.71 0.87 -5.71
N VAL A 144 -10.66 1.66 -6.76
CA VAL A 144 -11.62 2.76 -6.95
C VAL A 144 -13.00 2.18 -7.20
N ARG A 145 -13.96 2.55 -6.36
CA ARG A 145 -15.35 2.11 -6.44
C ARG A 145 -16.22 3.11 -7.18
N GLU A 146 -15.98 4.38 -6.94
CA GLU A 146 -16.81 5.47 -7.45
C GLU A 146 -15.97 6.72 -7.69
N LYS A 147 -16.36 7.52 -8.68
CA LYS A 147 -15.88 8.88 -8.88
C LYS A 147 -16.84 9.85 -8.22
N LEU A 148 -16.37 10.62 -7.27
CA LEU A 148 -17.16 11.65 -6.60
C LEU A 148 -17.31 12.85 -7.53
N LYS A 149 -18.56 13.18 -7.86
CA LYS A 149 -18.86 14.19 -8.86
C LYS A 149 -19.75 15.29 -8.29
N LYS A 150 -19.53 16.49 -8.79
CA LYS A 150 -20.38 17.66 -8.49
C LYS A 150 -20.67 18.45 -9.76
N THR A 151 -21.90 18.87 -9.91
CA THR A 151 -22.32 19.72 -11.04
C THR A 151 -22.40 21.16 -10.57
N VAL A 152 -21.57 22.02 -11.20
CA VAL A 152 -21.56 23.47 -10.96
C VAL A 152 -21.74 24.18 -12.28
N LYS A 153 -22.68 25.12 -12.37
CA LYS A 153 -23.00 25.87 -13.58
C LYS A 153 -23.20 24.96 -14.80
N LYS A 154 -23.95 23.88 -14.63
CA LYS A 154 -24.25 22.85 -15.66
C LYS A 154 -23.02 22.06 -16.15
N GLN A 155 -21.90 22.12 -15.45
CA GLN A 155 -20.71 21.35 -15.76
C GLN A 155 -20.44 20.34 -14.65
N GLU A 156 -20.39 19.06 -14.99
CA GLU A 156 -19.97 18.00 -14.09
C GLU A 156 -18.45 17.99 -13.96
N ARG A 157 -17.97 17.89 -12.71
CA ARG A 157 -16.55 17.74 -12.39
C ARG A 157 -16.37 16.64 -11.36
N VAL A 158 -15.34 15.84 -11.56
CA VAL A 158 -14.87 14.87 -10.55
C VAL A 158 -13.99 15.64 -9.57
N PHE A 159 -14.30 15.56 -8.29
CA PHE A 159 -13.54 16.22 -7.22
C PHE A 159 -12.88 15.23 -6.27
N GLY A 160 -13.11 13.93 -6.45
CA GLY A 160 -12.51 12.89 -5.65
C GLY A 160 -12.87 11.49 -6.12
N VAL A 161 -12.39 10.52 -5.41
CA VAL A 161 -12.71 9.10 -5.65
C VAL A 161 -12.99 8.39 -4.33
N ARG A 162 -13.95 7.45 -4.35
CA ARG A 162 -14.14 6.50 -3.26
C ARG A 162 -13.32 5.27 -3.50
N VAL A 163 -12.54 4.89 -2.52
CA VAL A 163 -11.64 3.76 -2.55
C VAL A 163 -12.10 2.70 -1.57
N LYS A 164 -12.11 1.45 -2.01
CA LYS A 164 -12.27 0.30 -1.15
C LYS A 164 -10.91 -0.32 -0.88
N ALA A 165 -10.53 -0.39 0.39
CA ALA A 165 -9.38 -1.15 0.89
C ALA A 165 -9.85 -2.52 1.38
N ARG A 166 -9.20 -3.60 0.95
CA ARG A 166 -9.48 -4.95 1.40
C ARG A 166 -8.21 -5.67 1.82
N PHE A 167 -8.16 -6.10 3.05
CA PHE A 167 -7.06 -6.95 3.53
C PHE A 167 -7.26 -8.40 3.08
N LYS A 168 -6.63 -8.76 1.96
CA LYS A 168 -6.61 -10.15 1.46
C LYS A 168 -5.87 -11.09 2.38
N ARG A 169 -4.85 -10.58 3.05
CA ARG A 169 -4.06 -11.29 4.06
C ARG A 169 -3.77 -10.36 5.23
N ASN A 170 -3.87 -10.91 6.42
CA ASN A 170 -3.42 -10.25 7.64
C ASN A 170 -2.96 -11.33 8.62
N LYS A 171 -1.68 -11.30 9.02
CA LYS A 171 -1.10 -12.23 9.99
C LYS A 171 -1.10 -11.64 11.40
N THR A 172 -1.29 -10.34 11.53
CA THR A 172 -1.28 -9.62 12.82
C THR A 172 -2.69 -9.42 13.38
N ALA A 173 -3.72 -9.56 12.53
CA ALA A 173 -5.12 -9.45 12.90
C ALA A 173 -5.99 -10.31 11.99
N LYS A 174 -7.32 -10.23 12.14
CA LYS A 174 -8.26 -11.00 11.30
C LYS A 174 -8.17 -10.58 9.83
N PRO A 175 -7.99 -11.53 8.89
CA PRO A 175 -8.00 -11.22 7.45
C PRO A 175 -9.42 -10.92 6.94
N PHE A 176 -9.50 -10.54 5.66
CA PHE A 176 -10.75 -10.32 4.91
C PHE A 176 -11.62 -9.16 5.45
N ARG A 177 -11.01 -8.23 6.19
CA ARG A 177 -11.65 -6.98 6.54
C ARG A 177 -11.52 -6.00 5.39
N ASP A 178 -12.58 -5.24 5.16
CA ASP A 178 -12.55 -4.15 4.18
C ASP A 178 -13.11 -2.87 4.81
N ALA A 179 -12.69 -1.74 4.25
CA ALA A 179 -13.18 -0.42 4.58
C ALA A 179 -13.27 0.42 3.30
N GLU A 180 -14.15 1.39 3.30
CA GLU A 180 -14.25 2.37 2.22
C GLU A 180 -13.93 3.75 2.78
N PHE A 181 -13.20 4.53 1.99
CA PHE A 181 -12.84 5.91 2.32
C PHE A 181 -12.75 6.74 1.05
N ASP A 182 -12.92 8.05 1.22
CA ASP A 182 -12.90 8.99 0.13
C ASP A 182 -11.53 9.68 0.06
N ILE A 183 -11.03 9.87 -1.17
CA ILE A 183 -9.84 10.69 -1.47
C ILE A 183 -10.34 11.88 -2.25
N LEU A 184 -10.23 13.07 -1.67
CA LEU A 184 -10.61 14.32 -2.29
C LEU A 184 -9.39 14.95 -2.96
N PHE A 185 -9.54 15.40 -4.21
CA PHE A 185 -8.46 16.06 -4.92
C PHE A 185 -8.11 17.37 -4.19
N ASP A 186 -6.84 17.72 -4.16
CA ASP A 186 -6.29 18.89 -3.44
C ASP A 186 -6.41 18.85 -1.90
N TYR A 187 -7.06 17.80 -1.32
CA TYR A 187 -7.17 17.63 0.12
C TYR A 187 -6.47 16.37 0.63
N GLY A 188 -6.63 15.23 -0.08
CA GLY A 188 -6.11 13.93 0.32
C GLY A 188 -7.20 13.01 0.87
N ILE A 189 -6.85 12.15 1.83
CA ILE A 189 -7.80 11.20 2.44
C ILE A 189 -8.75 11.97 3.34
N ASP A 190 -10.05 11.88 3.02
CA ASP A 190 -11.12 12.40 3.88
C ASP A 190 -11.42 11.41 5.02
N ASN A 191 -10.61 11.47 6.05
CA ASN A 191 -10.75 10.59 7.20
C ASN A 191 -12.03 10.88 7.99
N ILE A 192 -12.32 12.15 8.27
CA ILE A 192 -13.48 12.57 9.08
C ILE A 192 -14.78 12.23 8.36
N GLY A 193 -14.91 12.60 7.08
CA GLY A 193 -16.09 12.25 6.28
C GLY A 193 -16.30 10.75 6.16
N SER A 194 -15.22 9.97 6.03
CA SER A 194 -15.31 8.51 5.97
C SER A 194 -15.80 7.89 7.28
N ILE A 195 -15.36 8.41 8.43
CA ILE A 195 -15.82 7.98 9.77
C ILE A 195 -17.31 8.32 9.97
N ILE A 196 -17.69 9.56 9.67
CA ILE A 196 -19.08 10.04 9.79
C ILE A 196 -20.02 9.19 8.95
N LYS A 197 -19.62 8.88 7.72
CA LYS A 197 -20.37 8.02 6.81
C LYS A 197 -20.50 6.58 7.33
N PHE A 198 -19.45 6.01 7.87
CA PHE A 198 -19.52 4.68 8.49
C PHE A 198 -20.52 4.64 9.65
N LEU A 199 -20.53 5.69 10.48
CA LEU A 199 -21.44 5.83 11.63
C LEU A 199 -22.86 6.27 11.23
N ASN A 200 -23.15 6.45 9.94
CA ASN A 200 -24.42 6.98 9.42
C ASN A 200 -24.85 8.29 10.10
N LYS A 201 -23.88 9.20 10.34
CA LYS A 201 -24.12 10.53 10.88
C LYS A 201 -24.27 11.55 9.77
N ASP A 202 -24.77 12.73 10.13
CA ASP A 202 -24.93 13.84 9.21
C ASP A 202 -23.57 14.46 8.85
N GLU A 203 -23.36 14.70 7.55
CA GLU A 203 -22.13 15.33 7.05
C GLU A 203 -21.98 16.80 7.47
N ASP A 204 -23.06 17.45 7.88
CA ASP A 204 -23.03 18.86 8.35
C ASP A 204 -22.12 19.07 9.56
N CYS A 205 -21.83 18.02 10.34
CA CYS A 205 -20.95 18.10 11.49
C CYS A 205 -19.44 18.09 11.15
N ILE A 206 -19.04 17.81 9.89
CA ILE A 206 -17.62 17.67 9.52
C ILE A 206 -16.83 18.92 9.84
N SER A 207 -17.32 20.09 9.44
CA SER A 207 -16.62 21.36 9.66
C SER A 207 -16.50 21.75 11.16
N GLU A 208 -17.35 21.25 12.02
CA GLU A 208 -17.25 21.39 13.46
C GLU A 208 -16.17 20.44 14.01
N LEU A 209 -16.17 19.20 13.58
CA LEU A 209 -15.22 18.19 14.03
C LEU A 209 -13.77 18.48 13.63
N GLU A 210 -13.56 19.14 12.50
CA GLU A 210 -12.23 19.61 12.10
C GLU A 210 -11.64 20.63 13.09
N LYS A 211 -12.50 21.39 13.78
CA LYS A 211 -12.11 22.45 14.73
C LYS A 211 -12.06 21.97 16.18
N GLU A 212 -12.71 20.85 16.49
CA GLU A 212 -12.87 20.36 17.86
C GLU A 212 -12.27 18.94 18.03
N PRO A 213 -10.94 18.84 18.28
CA PRO A 213 -10.25 17.55 18.40
C PRO A 213 -10.84 16.61 19.46
N GLU A 214 -11.38 17.15 20.54
CA GLU A 214 -11.99 16.33 21.62
C GLU A 214 -13.28 15.66 21.15
N LYS A 215 -14.11 16.36 20.36
CA LYS A 215 -15.30 15.75 19.75
C LYS A 215 -14.94 14.69 18.72
N LEU A 216 -13.90 14.96 17.92
CA LEU A 216 -13.40 13.98 16.97
C LEU A 216 -12.89 12.72 17.67
N ALA A 217 -12.15 12.87 18.78
CA ALA A 217 -11.68 11.73 19.58
C ALA A 217 -12.84 10.88 20.09
N SER A 218 -13.90 11.50 20.63
CA SER A 218 -15.10 10.79 21.09
C SER A 218 -15.83 10.04 19.96
N ILE A 219 -15.82 10.58 18.74
CA ILE A 219 -16.42 9.91 17.59
C ILE A 219 -15.55 8.73 17.14
N ILE A 220 -14.24 8.85 17.20
CA ILE A 220 -13.32 7.74 16.90
C ILE A 220 -13.50 6.61 17.91
N GLU A 221 -13.62 6.93 19.20
CA GLU A 221 -13.88 5.95 20.24
C GLU A 221 -15.20 5.20 20.00
N LYS A 222 -16.25 5.92 19.63
CA LYS A 222 -17.52 5.29 19.26
C LYS A 222 -17.40 4.40 18.01
N LEU A 223 -16.62 4.79 17.02
CA LEU A 223 -16.33 3.95 15.84
C LEU A 223 -15.67 2.63 16.25
N GLU A 224 -14.69 2.70 17.17
CA GLU A 224 -13.99 1.52 17.67
C GLU A 224 -14.93 0.61 18.47
N GLU A 225 -15.81 1.17 19.29
CA GLU A 225 -16.85 0.42 20.00
C GLU A 225 -17.79 -0.31 19.04
N ASP A 226 -18.33 0.39 18.04
CA ASP A 226 -19.23 -0.20 17.04
C ASP A 226 -18.52 -1.32 16.27
N TRP A 227 -17.24 -1.10 15.92
CA TRP A 227 -16.43 -2.12 15.28
C TRP A 227 -16.25 -3.36 16.16
N GLN A 228 -15.97 -3.17 17.46
CA GLN A 228 -15.85 -4.27 18.41
C GLN A 228 -17.17 -5.03 18.59
N ILE A 229 -18.30 -4.36 18.60
CA ILE A 229 -19.63 -4.98 18.65
C ILE A 229 -19.83 -5.88 17.42
N ILE A 230 -19.52 -5.40 16.23
CA ILE A 230 -19.58 -6.17 14.99
C ILE A 230 -18.68 -7.41 15.08
N GLU A 231 -17.42 -7.24 15.48
CA GLU A 231 -16.45 -8.32 15.60
C GLU A 231 -16.87 -9.38 16.63
N ASN A 232 -17.46 -8.97 17.73
CA ASN A 232 -17.97 -9.87 18.77
C ASN A 232 -19.23 -10.61 18.32
N THR A 233 -20.09 -9.97 17.54
CA THR A 233 -21.33 -10.56 17.03
C THR A 233 -21.04 -11.69 16.04
N VAL A 234 -19.98 -11.59 15.25
CA VAL A 234 -19.59 -12.64 14.30
C VAL A 234 -18.74 -13.75 14.92
N LYS A 235 -18.34 -13.63 16.19
CA LYS A 235 -17.63 -14.71 16.87
C LYS A 235 -18.54 -15.92 17.05
N PRO A 236 -18.03 -17.15 16.80
CA PRO A 236 -18.79 -18.35 17.12
C PRO A 236 -19.06 -18.44 18.62
N LYS A 237 -20.30 -18.77 19.02
CA LYS A 237 -20.66 -19.05 20.42
C LYS A 237 -20.10 -20.42 20.87
N ARG A 238 -18.80 -20.57 20.82
CA ARG A 238 -18.08 -21.79 21.21
C ARG A 238 -16.97 -21.42 22.17
N ARG A 239 -16.59 -22.37 23.04
CA ARG A 239 -15.42 -22.22 23.90
C ARG A 239 -14.18 -21.98 23.00
N GLU A 240 -13.41 -20.96 23.31
CA GLU A 240 -12.13 -20.73 22.66
C GLU A 240 -11.20 -21.91 22.92
N ARG A 241 -10.42 -22.32 21.93
CA ARG A 241 -9.52 -23.46 22.03
C ARG A 241 -8.12 -23.11 22.53
N PHE A 242 -7.80 -21.79 22.51
CA PHE A 242 -6.49 -21.26 22.87
C PHE A 242 -6.67 -20.04 23.77
#